data_efa9c3845dc3a7380d46f012cc68bb4f
#
_entry.id   efa9c3845dc3a7380d46f012cc68bb4f
#
_cell.length_a   1.000
_cell.length_b   1.000
_cell.length_c   1.000
_cell.angle_alpha   90.00
_cell.angle_beta   90.00
_cell.angle_gamma   90.00
#
_symmetry.space_group_name_H-M   'P 1'
#
loop_
_entity.id
_entity.type
_entity.pdbx_description
1 polymer ?
#
loop_
_entity_poly.entity_id
_entity_poly.type
_entity_poly.pdbx_seq_one_letter_code
_entity_poly.pdbx_strand_id
1 'polypeptide(L)'
;MEYSFTLTYLFNNEIKTISSEKFLFENDELLLKGINDHSLKNSKYSFEIKAKKEIQLIDFKISKDYTFKKDDLLFLNGYQSWTETKEYYPNEKIRSLNKLPKVLKKRFSFEEYGDSYFLNVSGKKGDFHGFTYAYIRNGTLYHLIASRNDFNAYTIIRFNCRKNLIQIESDIKNLILKENSKFMLLDFVEVEGKEKYVFDCYKEFFPMPEIRVKPISGFCSWYNYYQNISEKIILENLNEIAKAGNEIFQIDDGFQTFVGDFLSIDKNKFPNGLKVISDKIHEKGMKAGIWLAPLCAETKSEIAKNHKDWLIKDKNGEPMYVGCGWSRHYAYDIYNKDVQKYIKKIFKFMVVDNNFDFLKLDFLYSACLGYRTDKTRAQVMRYTMEFIRKNTYGAEILGCGVPLVSAAGLVDYCRIGPDVSLKFDDHFFMKIAHRERISTKQTILNTISRRHIDKYWFLNDPDVYLLRDENMHMNKKQKFSLGLINHIFGSLYLTSDNIAYYDDKKFEMNELFKKFKNAKYSNVRREGNKYLFDAKLKKENFSFTYNIDNGNISFVKK
;
A
#
# COMPACT_ATOMS: atom_id res chain seq x y z
N MET A 1 -25.30 18.43 -10.32
CA MET A 1 -25.83 18.16 -8.97
C MET A 1 -24.76 18.58 -7.98
N GLU A 2 -25.11 19.40 -7.03
CA GLU A 2 -24.16 19.90 -6.03
C GLU A 2 -24.08 18.91 -4.87
N TYR A 3 -22.95 18.93 -4.16
CA TYR A 3 -22.77 18.17 -2.93
C TYR A 3 -23.54 18.83 -1.78
N SER A 4 -24.11 18.01 -0.91
CA SER A 4 -24.50 18.42 0.44
C SER A 4 -23.44 17.94 1.44
N PHE A 5 -23.21 18.66 2.54
CA PHE A 5 -22.32 18.20 3.59
C PHE A 5 -23.06 17.79 4.86
N THR A 6 -22.43 16.93 5.63
CA THR A 6 -22.81 16.59 7.00
C THR A 6 -21.56 16.62 7.88
N LEU A 7 -21.59 17.40 8.95
CA LEU A 7 -20.58 17.46 10.00
C LEU A 7 -21.16 16.98 11.32
N THR A 8 -20.50 16.06 12.00
CA THR A 8 -20.82 15.63 13.36
C THR A 8 -19.63 15.90 14.28
N TYR A 9 -19.88 16.57 15.41
CA TYR A 9 -18.87 16.94 16.38
C TYR A 9 -19.40 16.88 17.81
N LEU A 10 -18.51 16.78 18.77
CA LEU A 10 -18.80 16.83 20.21
C LEU A 10 -18.40 18.21 20.75
N PHE A 11 -19.33 18.85 21.46
CA PHE A 11 -19.11 20.09 22.20
C PHE A 11 -19.80 20.02 23.55
N ASN A 12 -19.10 20.29 24.62
CA ASN A 12 -19.62 20.21 26.01
C ASN A 12 -20.35 18.88 26.33
N ASN A 13 -19.77 17.75 25.90
CA ASN A 13 -20.33 16.39 26.02
C ASN A 13 -21.65 16.15 25.23
N GLU A 14 -22.04 17.06 24.34
CA GLU A 14 -23.20 16.89 23.46
C GLU A 14 -22.73 16.62 22.03
N ILE A 15 -23.31 15.61 21.38
CA ILE A 15 -23.10 15.32 19.96
C ILE A 15 -24.03 16.22 19.14
N LYS A 16 -23.44 17.05 18.28
CA LYS A 16 -24.12 17.94 17.36
C LYS A 16 -23.90 17.48 15.92
N THR A 17 -24.97 17.52 15.12
CA THR A 17 -24.90 17.19 13.69
C THR A 17 -25.51 18.34 12.87
N ILE A 18 -24.76 18.76 11.86
CA ILE A 18 -25.13 19.84 10.94
C ILE A 18 -25.15 19.26 9.53
N SER A 19 -26.19 19.55 8.76
CA SER A 19 -26.27 19.21 7.35
C SER A 19 -26.72 20.42 6.54
N SER A 20 -26.11 20.66 5.38
CA SER A 20 -26.44 21.77 4.50
C SER A 20 -26.03 21.50 3.05
N GLU A 21 -26.78 22.06 2.13
CA GLU A 21 -26.44 22.17 0.71
C GLU A 21 -25.59 23.44 0.42
N LYS A 22 -25.61 24.41 1.35
CA LYS A 22 -24.76 25.60 1.24
C LYS A 22 -23.39 25.32 1.83
N PHE A 23 -22.36 25.68 1.12
CA PHE A 23 -20.95 25.44 1.52
C PHE A 23 -20.43 26.46 2.55
N LEU A 24 -21.32 27.10 3.28
CA LEU A 24 -20.98 28.00 4.38
C LEU A 24 -21.95 27.71 5.55
N PHE A 25 -21.35 27.43 6.69
CA PHE A 25 -22.09 27.31 7.96
C PHE A 25 -21.30 27.97 9.09
N GLU A 26 -21.96 28.73 9.91
CA GLU A 26 -21.36 29.43 11.06
C GLU A 26 -22.30 29.44 12.24
N ASN A 27 -21.74 29.17 13.42
CA ASN A 27 -22.39 29.33 14.72
C ASN A 27 -21.37 29.84 15.76
N ASP A 28 -21.72 29.84 17.04
CA ASP A 28 -20.87 30.29 18.13
C ASP A 28 -19.64 29.36 18.36
N GLU A 29 -19.68 28.14 17.87
CA GLU A 29 -18.69 27.09 18.12
C GLU A 29 -17.69 26.94 16.98
N LEU A 30 -18.12 27.13 15.73
CA LEU A 30 -17.30 26.92 14.55
C LEU A 30 -17.76 27.71 13.32
N LEU A 31 -16.84 27.87 12.37
CA LEU A 31 -17.09 28.28 10.99
C LEU A 31 -16.62 27.16 10.06
N LEU A 32 -17.52 26.63 9.23
CA LEU A 32 -17.19 25.71 8.13
C LEU A 32 -17.37 26.45 6.81
N LYS A 33 -16.32 26.43 5.99
CA LYS A 33 -16.30 27.06 4.67
C LYS A 33 -15.91 26.04 3.60
N GLY A 34 -16.82 25.82 2.66
CA GLY A 34 -16.54 25.08 1.43
C GLY A 34 -16.32 26.05 0.25
N ILE A 35 -15.45 25.66 -0.66
CA ILE A 35 -15.21 26.36 -1.93
C ILE A 35 -15.35 25.32 -3.04
N ASN A 36 -16.07 25.70 -4.09
CA ASN A 36 -16.08 24.96 -5.34
C ASN A 36 -15.64 25.88 -6.49
N ASP A 37 -14.80 25.35 -7.35
CA ASP A 37 -14.32 26.01 -8.57
C ASP A 37 -14.58 25.05 -9.74
N HIS A 38 -15.46 25.44 -10.63
CA HIS A 38 -15.90 24.64 -11.76
C HIS A 38 -15.31 25.13 -13.07
N SER A 39 -14.79 24.20 -13.84
CA SER A 39 -14.48 24.39 -15.26
C SER A 39 -15.21 23.34 -16.09
N LEU A 40 -15.15 23.43 -17.42
CA LEU A 40 -15.89 22.55 -18.34
C LEU A 40 -15.65 21.04 -18.12
N LYS A 41 -14.48 20.63 -17.58
CA LYS A 41 -14.10 19.22 -17.41
C LYS A 41 -13.55 18.90 -16.01
N ASN A 42 -13.33 19.91 -15.19
CA ASN A 42 -12.69 19.78 -13.89
C ASN A 42 -13.50 20.57 -12.85
N SER A 43 -13.67 19.98 -11.70
CA SER A 43 -14.25 20.67 -10.55
C SER A 43 -13.36 20.46 -9.33
N LYS A 44 -13.03 21.54 -8.62
CA LYS A 44 -12.22 21.52 -7.41
C LYS A 44 -13.09 21.83 -6.22
N TYR A 45 -12.90 21.09 -5.16
CA TYR A 45 -13.64 21.26 -3.92
C TYR A 45 -12.68 21.30 -2.74
N SER A 46 -12.88 22.25 -1.84
CA SER A 46 -12.17 22.28 -0.56
C SER A 46 -13.11 22.65 0.59
N PHE A 47 -12.91 22.03 1.75
CA PHE A 47 -13.71 22.29 2.96
C PHE A 47 -12.77 22.51 4.14
N GLU A 48 -12.77 23.74 4.70
CA GLU A 48 -12.02 24.14 5.88
C GLU A 48 -12.98 24.39 7.05
N ILE A 49 -12.60 23.93 8.23
CA ILE A 49 -13.25 24.27 9.49
C ILE A 49 -12.32 25.16 10.33
N LYS A 50 -12.88 26.22 10.91
CA LYS A 50 -12.28 27.00 11.98
C LYS A 50 -13.06 26.78 13.26
N ALA A 51 -12.44 26.22 14.28
CA ALA A 51 -13.03 26.09 15.61
C ALA A 51 -13.01 27.45 16.31
N LYS A 52 -14.15 27.96 16.74
CA LYS A 52 -14.28 29.17 17.57
C LYS A 52 -14.22 28.81 19.06
N LYS A 53 -14.56 27.57 19.39
CA LYS A 53 -14.41 26.91 20.70
C LYS A 53 -13.72 25.57 20.52
N GLU A 54 -13.17 24.99 21.59
CA GLU A 54 -12.65 23.64 21.52
C GLU A 54 -13.76 22.64 21.19
N ILE A 55 -13.59 21.85 20.13
CA ILE A 55 -14.54 20.82 19.68
C ILE A 55 -13.80 19.53 19.32
N GLN A 56 -14.50 18.39 19.45
CA GLN A 56 -13.97 17.12 18.98
C GLN A 56 -14.73 16.68 17.72
N LEU A 57 -14.02 16.46 16.63
CA LEU A 57 -14.58 15.98 15.38
C LEU A 57 -14.93 14.49 15.47
N ILE A 58 -16.12 14.12 14.95
CA ILE A 58 -16.60 12.73 14.90
C ILE A 58 -16.67 12.24 13.46
N ASP A 59 -17.32 13.01 12.58
CA ASP A 59 -17.52 12.64 11.18
C ASP A 59 -17.67 13.91 10.31
N PHE A 60 -17.09 13.89 9.14
CA PHE A 60 -17.34 14.86 8.08
C PHE A 60 -17.44 14.16 6.74
N LYS A 61 -18.51 14.38 6.05
CA LYS A 61 -18.75 13.86 4.72
C LYS A 61 -19.52 14.81 3.85
N ILE A 62 -19.31 14.67 2.56
CA ILE A 62 -20.13 15.27 1.53
C ILE A 62 -20.78 14.18 0.69
N SER A 63 -21.93 14.46 0.13
CA SER A 63 -22.72 13.48 -0.62
C SER A 63 -23.37 14.11 -1.82
N LYS A 64 -23.43 13.39 -2.94
CA LYS A 64 -24.22 13.74 -4.12
C LYS A 64 -24.90 12.52 -4.72
N ASP A 65 -26.03 12.73 -5.34
CA ASP A 65 -26.71 11.71 -6.14
C ASP A 65 -25.90 11.37 -7.39
N TYR A 66 -25.86 10.09 -7.73
CA TYR A 66 -25.20 9.58 -8.94
C TYR A 66 -25.84 8.27 -9.39
N THR A 67 -26.32 8.22 -10.62
CA THR A 67 -26.93 7.01 -11.19
C THR A 67 -25.88 6.09 -11.78
N PHE A 68 -25.60 4.98 -11.08
CA PHE A 68 -24.68 3.95 -11.54
C PHE A 68 -25.35 3.06 -12.62
N LYS A 69 -24.67 2.90 -13.77
CA LYS A 69 -25.11 2.01 -14.84
C LYS A 69 -24.60 0.60 -14.60
N LYS A 70 -25.32 -0.41 -15.10
CA LYS A 70 -24.96 -1.82 -14.93
C LYS A 70 -23.55 -2.16 -15.41
N ASP A 71 -23.12 -1.51 -16.48
CA ASP A 71 -21.84 -1.78 -17.15
C ASP A 71 -20.71 -0.82 -16.70
N ASP A 72 -20.97 0.05 -15.72
CA ASP A 72 -19.92 0.88 -15.14
C ASP A 72 -18.89 -0.01 -14.45
N LEU A 73 -17.63 0.39 -14.56
CA LEU A 73 -16.53 -0.20 -13.82
C LEU A 73 -16.04 0.80 -12.77
N LEU A 74 -16.09 0.37 -11.53
CA LEU A 74 -15.80 1.17 -10.34
C LEU A 74 -14.42 0.77 -9.81
N PHE A 75 -13.48 1.67 -9.89
CA PHE A 75 -12.18 1.50 -9.24
C PHE A 75 -12.14 2.33 -7.96
N LEU A 76 -11.68 1.71 -6.88
CA LEU A 76 -11.43 2.38 -5.62
C LEU A 76 -10.08 1.89 -5.08
N ASN A 77 -9.13 2.82 -4.93
CA ASN A 77 -7.82 2.47 -4.41
C ASN A 77 -7.92 2.02 -2.96
N GLY A 78 -7.33 0.89 -2.62
CA GLY A 78 -7.32 0.36 -1.25
C GLY A 78 -6.42 1.18 -0.32
N TYR A 79 -6.68 1.11 0.99
CA TYR A 79 -6.03 1.90 2.03
C TYR A 79 -4.50 1.80 2.02
N GLN A 80 -3.97 0.60 2.01
CA GLN A 80 -2.54 0.37 2.12
C GLN A 80 -2.04 -0.63 1.06
N SER A 81 -0.74 -0.90 1.03
CA SER A 81 -0.05 -1.77 0.07
C SER A 81 -0.80 -3.07 -0.20
N TRP A 82 -1.20 -3.80 0.84
CA TRP A 82 -1.77 -5.15 0.75
C TRP A 82 -3.27 -5.19 0.46
N THR A 83 -3.98 -4.06 0.62
CA THR A 83 -5.43 -4.02 0.43
C THR A 83 -5.83 -4.39 -0.99
N GLU A 84 -6.73 -5.36 -1.15
CA GLU A 84 -7.28 -5.77 -2.46
C GLU A 84 -7.83 -4.57 -3.23
N THR A 85 -7.31 -4.38 -4.42
CA THR A 85 -7.64 -3.26 -5.31
C THR A 85 -7.83 -3.76 -6.73
N LYS A 86 -9.00 -3.48 -7.31
CA LYS A 86 -9.36 -3.83 -8.68
C LYS A 86 -10.54 -3.00 -9.15
N GLU A 87 -10.92 -3.10 -10.42
CA GLU A 87 -12.22 -2.61 -10.90
C GLU A 87 -13.33 -3.57 -10.48
N TYR A 88 -14.49 -3.03 -10.10
CA TYR A 88 -15.71 -3.75 -9.71
C TYR A 88 -16.89 -3.36 -10.60
N TYR A 89 -17.79 -4.29 -10.86
CA TYR A 89 -19.12 -3.97 -11.37
C TYR A 89 -20.05 -3.56 -10.22
N PRO A 90 -21.10 -2.73 -10.45
CA PRO A 90 -22.01 -2.26 -9.41
C PRO A 90 -22.72 -3.37 -8.61
N ASN A 91 -22.85 -4.57 -9.16
CA ASN A 91 -23.46 -5.73 -8.51
C ASN A 91 -22.46 -6.62 -7.75
N GLU A 92 -21.17 -6.29 -7.77
CA GLU A 92 -20.13 -6.97 -6.97
C GLU A 92 -20.08 -6.43 -5.53
N LYS A 93 -19.13 -6.90 -4.75
CA LYS A 93 -18.89 -6.46 -3.36
C LYS A 93 -17.41 -6.50 -3.02
N ILE A 94 -17.00 -5.67 -2.08
CA ILE A 94 -15.73 -5.82 -1.38
C ILE A 94 -15.85 -6.85 -0.26
N ARG A 95 -14.75 -7.50 0.08
CA ARG A 95 -14.70 -8.44 1.19
C ARG A 95 -14.79 -7.71 2.52
N SER A 96 -15.34 -8.38 3.54
CA SER A 96 -15.50 -7.79 4.86
C SER A 96 -15.24 -8.80 5.96
N LEU A 97 -14.44 -8.41 6.94
CA LEU A 97 -14.16 -9.16 8.16
C LEU A 97 -15.41 -9.31 9.06
N ASN A 98 -16.48 -8.56 8.80
CA ASN A 98 -17.76 -8.70 9.53
C ASN A 98 -18.37 -10.10 9.44
N LYS A 99 -17.92 -10.91 8.49
CA LYS A 99 -18.33 -12.32 8.34
C LYS A 99 -17.60 -13.29 9.28
N LEU A 100 -16.52 -12.84 9.90
CA LEU A 100 -15.74 -13.65 10.83
C LEU A 100 -16.20 -13.44 12.27
N PRO A 101 -16.18 -14.50 13.13
CA PRO A 101 -16.42 -14.37 14.56
C PRO A 101 -15.46 -13.36 15.20
N LYS A 102 -15.98 -12.54 16.12
CA LYS A 102 -15.18 -11.52 16.83
C LYS A 102 -13.94 -12.11 17.52
N VAL A 103 -14.07 -13.33 18.09
CA VAL A 103 -12.96 -14.03 18.76
C VAL A 103 -11.80 -14.30 17.79
N LEU A 104 -12.08 -14.75 16.57
CA LEU A 104 -11.05 -15.00 15.56
C LEU A 104 -10.41 -13.70 15.09
N LYS A 105 -11.19 -12.64 14.86
CA LYS A 105 -10.66 -11.32 14.48
C LYS A 105 -9.67 -10.81 15.51
N LYS A 106 -10.05 -10.84 16.79
CA LYS A 106 -9.20 -10.39 17.90
C LYS A 106 -7.97 -11.30 18.09
N ARG A 107 -8.13 -12.63 17.96
CA ARG A 107 -7.01 -13.58 18.12
C ARG A 107 -5.91 -13.36 17.09
N PHE A 108 -6.28 -13.06 15.85
CA PHE A 108 -5.35 -12.90 14.74
C PHE A 108 -5.11 -11.44 14.35
N SER A 109 -5.65 -10.48 15.10
CA SER A 109 -5.50 -9.04 14.80
C SER A 109 -5.78 -8.70 13.34
N PHE A 110 -6.81 -9.32 12.72
CA PHE A 110 -7.09 -9.14 11.30
C PHE A 110 -7.56 -7.74 10.93
N GLU A 111 -8.24 -7.05 11.87
CA GLU A 111 -8.76 -5.70 11.63
C GLU A 111 -7.62 -4.69 11.52
N GLU A 112 -6.54 -4.88 12.26
CA GLU A 112 -5.39 -3.98 12.36
C GLU A 112 -4.56 -3.94 11.07
N TYR A 113 -4.57 -4.98 10.24
CA TYR A 113 -3.85 -5.00 8.95
C TYR A 113 -4.43 -4.05 7.91
N GLY A 114 -5.66 -3.57 8.06
CA GLY A 114 -6.34 -2.75 7.07
C GLY A 114 -7.25 -1.70 7.67
N ASP A 115 -8.09 -1.14 6.82
CA ASP A 115 -9.05 -0.11 7.17
C ASP A 115 -10.24 -0.62 8.02
N SER A 116 -10.42 -1.94 8.11
CA SER A 116 -11.44 -2.56 8.97
C SER A 116 -11.28 -2.22 10.45
N TYR A 117 -10.08 -1.77 10.86
CA TYR A 117 -9.81 -1.30 12.21
C TYR A 117 -10.58 -0.03 12.57
N PHE A 118 -10.78 0.88 11.62
CA PHE A 118 -11.38 2.19 11.87
C PHE A 118 -12.60 2.49 11.00
N LEU A 119 -12.85 1.70 9.94
CA LEU A 119 -14.02 1.82 9.09
C LEU A 119 -14.95 0.62 9.22
N ASN A 120 -16.24 0.88 9.15
CA ASN A 120 -17.22 -0.18 8.98
C ASN A 120 -17.31 -0.59 7.50
N VAL A 121 -16.81 -1.78 7.19
CA VAL A 121 -16.87 -2.38 5.85
C VAL A 121 -18.08 -3.29 5.77
N SER A 122 -19.15 -2.84 5.11
CA SER A 122 -20.44 -3.55 5.09
C SER A 122 -20.39 -4.94 4.44
N GLY A 123 -19.53 -5.12 3.42
CA GLY A 123 -19.46 -6.34 2.61
C GLY A 123 -20.72 -6.65 1.82
N LYS A 124 -21.63 -5.68 1.65
CA LYS A 124 -22.86 -5.79 0.85
C LYS A 124 -22.56 -5.51 -0.62
N LYS A 125 -23.32 -6.13 -1.52
CA LYS A 125 -23.24 -5.82 -2.96
C LYS A 125 -23.57 -4.34 -3.20
N GLY A 126 -22.81 -3.71 -4.10
CA GLY A 126 -23.03 -2.31 -4.49
C GLY A 126 -22.62 -1.30 -3.43
N ASP A 127 -21.86 -1.69 -2.42
CA ASP A 127 -21.34 -0.81 -1.38
C ASP A 127 -19.81 -0.90 -1.34
N PHE A 128 -19.16 0.13 -1.88
CA PHE A 128 -17.72 0.17 -2.10
C PHE A 128 -17.10 1.38 -1.42
N HIS A 129 -15.84 1.25 -1.00
CA HIS A 129 -15.04 2.37 -0.56
C HIS A 129 -13.57 2.20 -0.94
N GLY A 130 -12.87 3.30 -1.00
CA GLY A 130 -11.43 3.38 -1.21
C GLY A 130 -10.87 4.71 -0.72
N PHE A 131 -9.57 4.89 -0.93
CA PHE A 131 -8.80 6.00 -0.37
C PHE A 131 -8.08 6.78 -1.46
N THR A 132 -7.98 8.07 -1.29
CA THR A 132 -7.20 9.02 -2.07
C THR A 132 -7.76 9.25 -3.47
N TYR A 133 -8.00 8.19 -4.26
CA TYR A 133 -8.61 8.32 -5.58
C TYR A 133 -9.47 7.12 -5.95
N ALA A 134 -10.51 7.42 -6.70
CA ALA A 134 -11.44 6.45 -7.26
C ALA A 134 -11.89 6.92 -8.64
N TYR A 135 -12.34 6.02 -9.49
CA TYR A 135 -13.00 6.41 -10.74
C TYR A 135 -14.18 5.52 -11.07
N ILE A 136 -15.10 6.10 -11.83
CA ILE A 136 -16.17 5.39 -12.53
C ILE A 136 -15.80 5.40 -14.01
N ARG A 137 -15.73 4.23 -14.62
CA ARG A 137 -15.41 4.09 -16.04
C ARG A 137 -16.58 3.51 -16.82
N ASN A 138 -16.97 4.19 -17.89
CA ASN A 138 -17.93 3.70 -18.85
C ASN A 138 -17.28 3.68 -20.25
N GLY A 139 -17.00 2.50 -20.78
CA GLY A 139 -16.21 2.36 -22.02
C GLY A 139 -14.81 2.96 -21.88
N THR A 140 -14.54 4.04 -22.62
CA THR A 140 -13.26 4.77 -22.60
C THR A 140 -13.30 6.06 -21.78
N LEU A 141 -14.45 6.41 -21.22
CA LEU A 141 -14.63 7.62 -20.43
C LEU A 141 -14.48 7.29 -18.95
N TYR A 142 -13.75 8.14 -18.26
CA TYR A 142 -13.47 8.10 -16.82
C TYR A 142 -14.08 9.33 -16.16
N HIS A 143 -14.71 9.12 -15.02
CA HIS A 143 -15.02 10.15 -14.03
C HIS A 143 -14.14 9.87 -12.81
N LEU A 144 -13.05 10.60 -12.70
CA LEU A 144 -12.06 10.49 -11.62
C LEU A 144 -12.46 11.41 -10.47
N ILE A 145 -12.45 10.89 -9.25
CA ILE A 145 -12.54 11.65 -7.99
C ILE A 145 -11.22 11.39 -7.26
N ALA A 146 -10.48 12.44 -6.95
CA ALA A 146 -9.14 12.29 -6.39
C ALA A 146 -8.82 13.40 -5.39
N SER A 147 -8.23 13.02 -4.26
CA SER A 147 -7.74 13.95 -3.26
C SER A 147 -6.56 14.77 -3.78
N ARG A 148 -6.49 16.03 -3.35
CA ARG A 148 -5.35 16.95 -3.56
C ARG A 148 -4.49 17.09 -2.32
N ASN A 149 -4.97 16.63 -1.18
CA ASN A 149 -4.27 16.74 0.10
C ASN A 149 -4.74 15.67 1.09
N ASP A 150 -4.11 14.50 1.07
CA ASP A 150 -4.35 13.41 2.03
C ASP A 150 -3.36 13.42 3.21
N PHE A 151 -2.57 14.50 3.39
CA PHE A 151 -1.57 14.56 4.45
C PHE A 151 -2.14 15.07 5.78
N ASN A 152 -3.27 15.80 5.74
CA ASN A 152 -3.98 16.23 6.94
C ASN A 152 -4.98 15.17 7.44
N ALA A 153 -5.75 14.60 6.53
CA ALA A 153 -6.68 13.50 6.80
C ALA A 153 -6.84 12.67 5.54
N TYR A 154 -7.00 11.35 5.65
CA TYR A 154 -7.27 10.53 4.48
C TYR A 154 -8.65 10.83 3.91
N THR A 155 -8.70 11.01 2.60
CA THR A 155 -9.95 11.10 1.84
C THR A 155 -10.48 9.71 1.56
N ILE A 156 -11.68 9.41 2.04
CA ILE A 156 -12.38 8.15 1.82
C ILE A 156 -13.49 8.39 0.80
N ILE A 157 -13.47 7.67 -0.31
CA ILE A 157 -14.47 7.79 -1.38
C ILE A 157 -15.37 6.55 -1.33
N ARG A 158 -16.68 6.75 -1.27
CA ARG A 158 -17.67 5.67 -1.26
C ARG A 158 -18.58 5.74 -2.46
N PHE A 159 -18.85 4.59 -3.06
CA PHE A 159 -19.87 4.38 -4.09
C PHE A 159 -20.94 3.45 -3.54
N ASN A 160 -22.14 3.97 -3.30
CA ASN A 160 -23.28 3.18 -2.91
C ASN A 160 -24.26 3.05 -4.09
N CYS A 161 -24.04 2.01 -4.91
CA CYS A 161 -24.82 1.80 -6.12
C CYS A 161 -26.30 1.47 -5.86
N ARG A 162 -26.65 0.98 -4.67
CA ARG A 162 -28.04 0.69 -4.32
C ARG A 162 -28.84 1.92 -3.96
N LYS A 163 -28.15 2.95 -3.46
CA LYS A 163 -28.76 4.23 -3.10
C LYS A 163 -28.53 5.30 -4.16
N ASN A 164 -27.80 4.97 -5.23
CA ASN A 164 -27.35 5.94 -6.23
C ASN A 164 -26.63 7.14 -5.60
N LEU A 165 -25.64 6.88 -4.75
CA LEU A 165 -25.00 7.90 -3.93
C LEU A 165 -23.48 7.80 -4.03
N ILE A 166 -22.81 8.92 -4.27
CA ILE A 166 -21.37 9.12 -4.05
C ILE A 166 -21.20 9.88 -2.75
N GLN A 167 -20.30 9.40 -1.88
CA GLN A 167 -19.92 10.10 -0.64
C GLN A 167 -18.39 10.23 -0.59
N ILE A 168 -17.92 11.37 -0.08
CA ILE A 168 -16.49 11.62 0.18
C ILE A 168 -16.39 12.03 1.64
N GLU A 169 -15.60 11.26 2.40
CA GLU A 169 -15.47 11.37 3.85
C GLU A 169 -14.03 11.75 4.21
N SER A 170 -13.87 12.45 5.33
CA SER A 170 -12.57 12.77 5.91
C SER A 170 -12.28 11.87 7.11
N ASP A 171 -11.09 11.26 7.16
CA ASP A 171 -10.66 10.41 8.29
C ASP A 171 -10.18 11.26 9.48
N ILE A 172 -11.13 11.89 10.18
CA ILE A 172 -10.88 12.86 11.27
C ILE A 172 -11.40 12.41 12.64
N LYS A 173 -11.92 11.18 12.74
CA LYS A 173 -12.57 10.70 13.96
C LYS A 173 -11.68 10.87 15.20
N ASN A 174 -12.23 11.48 16.25
CA ASN A 174 -11.65 11.82 17.54
C ASN A 174 -10.66 13.01 17.54
N LEU A 175 -10.41 13.68 16.42
CA LEU A 175 -9.54 14.85 16.39
C LEU A 175 -10.13 16.00 17.21
N ILE A 176 -9.40 16.52 18.18
CA ILE A 176 -9.76 17.72 18.95
C ILE A 176 -9.16 18.94 18.25
N LEU A 177 -10.03 19.87 17.89
CA LEU A 177 -9.64 21.19 17.41
C LEU A 177 -9.71 22.19 18.56
N LYS A 178 -8.58 22.77 18.91
CA LYS A 178 -8.49 23.83 19.91
C LYS A 178 -9.15 25.10 19.42
N GLU A 179 -9.58 25.93 20.35
CA GLU A 179 -10.11 27.27 20.04
C GLU A 179 -9.19 28.04 19.08
N ASN A 180 -9.78 28.71 18.08
CA ASN A 180 -9.12 29.47 17.01
C ASN A 180 -8.26 28.65 16.04
N SER A 181 -8.18 27.32 16.15
CA SER A 181 -7.49 26.48 15.17
C SER A 181 -8.30 26.32 13.88
N LYS A 182 -7.57 26.08 12.78
CA LYS A 182 -8.13 25.77 11.46
C LYS A 182 -7.70 24.37 11.03
N PHE A 183 -8.56 23.69 10.30
CA PHE A 183 -8.27 22.36 9.75
C PHE A 183 -8.91 22.18 8.38
N MET A 184 -8.14 21.69 7.40
CA MET A 184 -8.63 21.29 6.08
C MET A 184 -9.24 19.90 6.20
N LEU A 185 -10.57 19.82 6.08
CA LEU A 185 -11.33 18.58 6.18
C LEU A 185 -11.23 17.75 4.90
N LEU A 186 -11.44 18.36 3.74
CA LEU A 186 -11.35 17.73 2.42
C LEU A 186 -10.79 18.73 1.40
N ASP A 187 -9.95 18.23 0.50
CA ASP A 187 -9.46 18.94 -0.67
C ASP A 187 -9.30 17.95 -1.83
N PHE A 188 -10.18 18.03 -2.86
CA PHE A 188 -10.22 17.05 -3.93
C PHE A 188 -10.65 17.65 -5.27
N VAL A 189 -10.49 16.86 -6.33
CA VAL A 189 -10.93 17.20 -7.68
C VAL A 189 -11.82 16.11 -8.25
N GLU A 190 -12.72 16.52 -9.14
CA GLU A 190 -13.40 15.66 -10.10
C GLU A 190 -12.92 16.00 -11.50
N VAL A 191 -12.59 15.00 -12.29
CA VAL A 191 -12.08 15.16 -13.65
C VAL A 191 -12.76 14.16 -14.58
N GLU A 192 -13.33 14.62 -15.70
CA GLU A 192 -13.97 13.77 -16.68
C GLU A 192 -13.20 13.75 -18.00
N GLY A 193 -13.05 12.56 -18.59
CA GLY A 193 -12.38 12.41 -19.88
C GLY A 193 -11.84 11.02 -20.15
N LYS A 194 -10.95 10.92 -21.13
CA LYS A 194 -10.22 9.68 -21.42
C LYS A 194 -9.13 9.43 -20.37
N GLU A 195 -8.73 8.17 -20.17
CA GLU A 195 -7.76 7.72 -19.17
C GLU A 195 -6.54 8.64 -19.03
N LYS A 196 -5.82 8.86 -20.14
CA LYS A 196 -4.61 9.70 -20.13
C LYS A 196 -4.89 11.12 -19.62
N TYR A 197 -5.97 11.74 -20.10
CA TYR A 197 -6.31 13.10 -19.72
C TYR A 197 -6.62 13.22 -18.23
N VAL A 198 -7.45 12.34 -17.68
CA VAL A 198 -7.84 12.44 -16.25
C VAL A 198 -6.66 12.23 -15.30
N PHE A 199 -5.73 11.32 -15.64
CA PHE A 199 -4.55 11.08 -14.81
C PHE A 199 -3.45 12.12 -15.02
N ASP A 200 -3.31 12.73 -16.20
CA ASP A 200 -2.41 13.87 -16.41
C ASP A 200 -2.90 15.10 -15.60
N CYS A 201 -4.21 15.41 -15.63
CA CYS A 201 -4.79 16.44 -14.78
C CYS A 201 -4.57 16.15 -13.28
N TYR A 202 -4.75 14.89 -12.86
CA TYR A 202 -4.51 14.53 -11.45
C TYR A 202 -3.08 14.81 -11.03
N LYS A 203 -2.09 14.52 -11.87
CA LYS A 203 -0.67 14.83 -11.59
C LYS A 203 -0.42 16.33 -11.44
N GLU A 204 -1.12 17.17 -12.19
CA GLU A 204 -1.04 18.62 -12.06
C GLU A 204 -1.64 19.12 -10.74
N PHE A 205 -2.77 18.50 -10.31
CA PHE A 205 -3.45 18.89 -9.07
C PHE A 205 -2.83 18.32 -7.80
N PHE A 206 -2.06 17.25 -7.91
CA PHE A 206 -1.36 16.61 -6.79
C PHE A 206 0.11 16.36 -7.17
N PRO A 207 0.93 17.43 -7.32
CA PRO A 207 2.30 17.32 -7.80
C PRO A 207 3.17 16.54 -6.82
N MET A 208 4.00 15.64 -7.37
CA MET A 208 4.96 14.83 -6.63
C MET A 208 6.39 15.19 -7.01
N PRO A 209 7.35 14.99 -6.10
CA PRO A 209 8.77 15.09 -6.45
C PRO A 209 9.14 14.14 -7.59
N GLU A 210 10.14 14.49 -8.36
CA GLU A 210 10.68 13.63 -9.40
C GLU A 210 11.25 12.33 -8.80
N ILE A 211 11.00 11.21 -9.48
CA ILE A 211 11.54 9.90 -9.09
C ILE A 211 13.05 9.88 -9.28
N ARG A 212 13.78 9.58 -8.20
CA ARG A 212 15.26 9.66 -8.15
C ARG A 212 15.97 8.41 -8.62
N VAL A 213 15.26 7.30 -8.70
CA VAL A 213 15.80 5.97 -8.99
C VAL A 213 15.20 5.41 -10.29
N LYS A 214 15.84 4.40 -10.85
CA LYS A 214 15.40 3.71 -12.06
C LYS A 214 14.77 2.35 -11.71
N PRO A 215 13.93 1.78 -12.60
CA PRO A 215 13.49 0.40 -12.48
C PRO A 215 14.69 -0.57 -12.45
N ILE A 216 14.69 -1.51 -11.50
CA ILE A 216 15.76 -2.49 -11.30
C ILE A 216 15.24 -3.90 -11.13
N SER A 217 16.09 -4.89 -11.33
CA SER A 217 15.82 -6.31 -11.04
C SER A 217 16.67 -6.84 -9.90
N GLY A 218 16.14 -7.85 -9.20
CA GLY A 218 16.86 -8.39 -8.07
C GLY A 218 16.31 -9.69 -7.51
N PHE A 219 16.93 -10.07 -6.43
CA PHE A 219 16.60 -11.24 -5.63
C PHE A 219 16.10 -10.83 -4.26
N CYS A 220 15.08 -11.55 -3.74
CA CYS A 220 14.57 -11.44 -2.37
C CYS A 220 14.60 -12.83 -1.71
N SER A 221 15.18 -12.98 -0.54
CA SER A 221 15.33 -14.29 0.09
C SER A 221 14.04 -14.87 0.68
N TRP A 222 12.97 -14.04 0.88
CA TRP A 222 11.79 -14.43 1.65
C TRP A 222 11.08 -15.68 1.12
N TYR A 223 10.62 -15.67 -0.12
CA TYR A 223 9.72 -16.70 -0.65
C TYR A 223 10.37 -18.07 -0.91
N ASN A 224 11.68 -18.18 -0.76
CA ASN A 224 12.39 -19.44 -0.84
C ASN A 224 12.78 -19.99 0.54
N TYR A 225 13.19 -19.10 1.43
CA TYR A 225 13.81 -19.50 2.69
C TYR A 225 13.02 -19.06 3.93
N TYR A 226 12.12 -18.08 3.80
CA TYR A 226 11.48 -17.43 4.94
C TYR A 226 12.53 -16.99 5.97
N GLN A 227 12.31 -17.24 7.26
CA GLN A 227 13.30 -16.94 8.30
C GLN A 227 14.49 -17.94 8.37
N ASN A 228 14.48 -19.01 7.56
CA ASN A 228 15.54 -20.02 7.57
C ASN A 228 16.73 -19.62 6.68
N ILE A 229 17.12 -18.36 6.72
CA ILE A 229 18.31 -17.82 6.04
C ILE A 229 19.56 -17.97 6.92
N SER A 230 20.71 -18.05 6.28
CA SER A 230 22.03 -18.02 6.94
C SER A 230 23.08 -17.44 6.00
N GLU A 231 24.20 -17.02 6.54
CA GLU A 231 25.36 -16.55 5.78
C GLU A 231 25.70 -17.53 4.64
N LYS A 232 25.75 -18.84 4.93
CA LYS A 232 26.02 -19.90 3.96
C LYS A 232 25.00 -19.88 2.82
N ILE A 233 23.71 -19.90 3.12
CA ILE A 233 22.63 -19.89 2.10
C ILE A 233 22.71 -18.65 1.22
N ILE A 234 22.96 -17.49 1.80
CA ILE A 234 23.07 -16.23 1.06
C ILE A 234 24.26 -16.29 0.09
N LEU A 235 25.43 -16.70 0.56
CA LEU A 235 26.65 -16.77 -0.27
C LEU A 235 26.54 -17.82 -1.38
N GLU A 236 25.89 -18.96 -1.15
CA GLU A 236 25.65 -20.00 -2.17
C GLU A 236 24.79 -19.49 -3.33
N ASN A 237 23.80 -18.61 -3.08
CA ASN A 237 22.94 -18.06 -4.12
C ASN A 237 23.57 -16.89 -4.88
N LEU A 238 24.51 -16.18 -4.27
CA LEU A 238 24.99 -14.89 -4.73
C LEU A 238 25.56 -14.90 -6.15
N ASN A 239 26.37 -15.91 -6.50
CA ASN A 239 27.03 -15.97 -7.80
C ASN A 239 26.04 -16.12 -8.96
N GLU A 240 25.06 -16.99 -8.84
CA GLU A 240 24.10 -17.26 -9.91
C GLU A 240 23.12 -16.11 -10.08
N ILE A 241 22.74 -15.45 -8.98
CA ILE A 241 21.92 -14.24 -9.01
C ILE A 241 22.65 -13.09 -9.74
N ALA A 242 23.95 -12.92 -9.49
CA ALA A 242 24.77 -11.91 -10.17
C ALA A 242 24.92 -12.23 -11.68
N LYS A 243 25.24 -13.48 -12.03
CA LYS A 243 25.35 -13.93 -13.43
C LYS A 243 24.07 -13.72 -14.23
N ALA A 244 22.90 -13.83 -13.58
CA ALA A 244 21.61 -13.56 -14.20
C ALA A 244 21.35 -12.06 -14.47
N GLY A 245 22.30 -11.17 -14.15
CA GLY A 245 22.21 -9.72 -14.39
C GLY A 245 21.27 -9.00 -13.45
N ASN A 246 21.08 -9.50 -12.23
CA ASN A 246 20.35 -8.79 -11.19
C ASN A 246 21.18 -7.64 -10.62
N GLU A 247 20.50 -6.55 -10.27
CA GLU A 247 21.13 -5.31 -9.80
C GLU A 247 21.06 -5.16 -8.27
N ILE A 248 20.23 -5.98 -7.59
CA ILE A 248 20.05 -5.96 -6.13
C ILE A 248 19.96 -7.39 -5.58
N PHE A 249 20.55 -7.61 -4.41
CA PHE A 249 20.36 -8.80 -3.59
C PHE A 249 19.81 -8.40 -2.22
N GLN A 250 18.52 -8.69 -1.97
CA GLN A 250 17.84 -8.32 -0.75
C GLN A 250 17.74 -9.50 0.21
N ILE A 251 18.30 -9.34 1.40
CA ILE A 251 18.18 -10.24 2.54
C ILE A 251 16.89 -9.86 3.27
N ASP A 252 15.95 -10.79 3.40
CA ASP A 252 14.69 -10.58 4.08
C ASP A 252 14.76 -10.96 5.57
N ASP A 253 13.59 -11.04 6.26
CA ASP A 253 13.46 -11.37 7.68
C ASP A 253 14.18 -12.69 8.04
N GLY A 254 14.83 -12.72 9.22
CA GLY A 254 15.47 -13.92 9.79
C GLY A 254 16.95 -13.79 10.15
N PHE A 255 17.56 -12.62 9.98
CA PHE A 255 18.97 -12.36 10.36
C PHE A 255 19.12 -11.89 11.81
N GLN A 256 18.10 -11.26 12.37
CA GLN A 256 18.05 -10.75 13.76
C GLN A 256 17.57 -11.83 14.72
N THR A 257 17.82 -11.64 16.02
CA THR A 257 17.34 -12.55 17.08
C THR A 257 15.81 -12.51 17.20
N PHE A 258 15.22 -11.32 17.23
CA PHE A 258 13.79 -11.07 17.28
C PHE A 258 13.45 -9.82 16.50
N VAL A 259 12.24 -9.76 15.93
CA VAL A 259 11.73 -8.51 15.33
C VAL A 259 11.57 -7.45 16.39
N GLY A 260 12.21 -6.30 16.19
CA GLY A 260 12.37 -5.26 17.19
C GLY A 260 13.82 -5.13 17.65
N ASP A 261 14.55 -6.23 17.82
CA ASP A 261 15.94 -6.28 18.29
C ASP A 261 16.94 -6.24 17.10
N PHE A 262 16.76 -5.32 16.16
CA PHE A 262 17.53 -5.25 14.89
C PHE A 262 19.03 -4.96 15.05
N LEU A 263 19.49 -4.61 16.24
CA LEU A 263 20.92 -4.46 16.53
C LEU A 263 21.55 -5.77 17.03
N SER A 264 20.73 -6.81 17.27
CA SER A 264 21.14 -8.13 17.73
C SER A 264 21.07 -9.15 16.58
N ILE A 265 22.21 -9.48 16.01
CA ILE A 265 22.32 -10.43 14.91
C ILE A 265 22.40 -11.85 15.45
N ASP A 266 21.64 -12.79 14.87
CA ASP A 266 21.72 -14.22 15.21
C ASP A 266 23.08 -14.79 14.78
N LYS A 267 23.97 -14.95 15.76
CA LYS A 267 25.34 -15.43 15.54
C LYS A 267 25.42 -16.89 15.07
N ASN A 268 24.38 -17.69 15.29
CA ASN A 268 24.33 -19.06 14.77
C ASN A 268 24.08 -19.07 13.25
N LYS A 269 23.34 -18.09 12.75
CA LYS A 269 23.03 -17.94 11.33
C LYS A 269 24.07 -17.09 10.60
N PHE A 270 24.58 -16.05 11.26
CA PHE A 270 25.49 -15.04 10.69
C PHE A 270 26.71 -14.86 11.61
N PRO A 271 27.60 -15.85 11.70
CA PRO A 271 28.73 -15.85 12.62
C PRO A 271 29.70 -14.68 12.37
N ASN A 272 29.88 -14.28 11.09
CA ASN A 272 30.80 -13.19 10.70
C ASN A 272 30.09 -11.82 10.62
N GLY A 273 28.77 -11.76 10.95
CA GLY A 273 27.97 -10.54 10.92
C GLY A 273 27.50 -10.16 9.51
N LEU A 274 26.81 -9.02 9.41
CA LEU A 274 26.14 -8.61 8.17
C LEU A 274 27.08 -7.89 7.18
N LYS A 275 28.10 -7.20 7.69
CA LYS A 275 29.03 -6.44 6.83
C LYS A 275 29.76 -7.31 5.82
N VAL A 276 30.21 -8.49 6.22
CA VAL A 276 30.87 -9.44 5.31
C VAL A 276 29.96 -9.80 4.14
N ILE A 277 28.65 -9.91 4.38
CA ILE A 277 27.67 -10.27 3.34
C ILE A 277 27.42 -9.10 2.39
N SER A 278 27.20 -7.91 2.91
CA SER A 278 27.01 -6.71 2.08
C SER A 278 28.23 -6.44 1.19
N ASP A 279 29.44 -6.57 1.75
CA ASP A 279 30.68 -6.42 0.99
C ASP A 279 30.77 -7.48 -0.13
N LYS A 280 30.38 -8.75 0.12
CA LYS A 280 30.34 -9.81 -0.90
C LYS A 280 29.30 -9.55 -2.00
N ILE A 281 28.16 -8.95 -1.66
CA ILE A 281 27.16 -8.52 -2.64
C ILE A 281 27.74 -7.42 -3.52
N HIS A 282 28.44 -6.43 -2.94
CA HIS A 282 29.10 -5.35 -3.67
C HIS A 282 30.23 -5.86 -4.57
N GLU A 283 31.03 -6.84 -4.12
CA GLU A 283 32.05 -7.50 -4.97
C GLU A 283 31.46 -8.11 -6.26
N LYS A 284 30.15 -8.43 -6.27
CA LYS A 284 29.42 -8.90 -7.46
C LYS A 284 28.78 -7.79 -8.27
N GLY A 285 28.99 -6.52 -7.91
CA GLY A 285 28.41 -5.36 -8.61
C GLY A 285 26.94 -5.12 -8.33
N MET A 286 26.36 -5.75 -7.30
CA MET A 286 24.96 -5.57 -6.89
C MET A 286 24.85 -4.66 -5.69
N LYS A 287 23.69 -4.01 -5.53
CA LYS A 287 23.30 -3.32 -4.29
C LYS A 287 22.96 -4.34 -3.21
N ALA A 288 23.40 -4.08 -1.99
CA ALA A 288 23.04 -4.87 -0.82
C ALA A 288 21.73 -4.34 -0.20
N GLY A 289 20.71 -5.19 -0.17
CA GLY A 289 19.41 -4.88 0.42
C GLY A 289 19.17 -5.65 1.71
N ILE A 290 18.47 -5.01 2.67
CA ILE A 290 18.06 -5.65 3.93
C ILE A 290 16.64 -5.27 4.31
N TRP A 291 15.92 -6.24 4.92
CA TRP A 291 14.58 -6.06 5.45
C TRP A 291 14.60 -5.53 6.89
N LEU A 292 13.63 -4.68 7.21
CA LEU A 292 13.36 -4.19 8.55
C LEU A 292 11.86 -3.98 8.76
N ALA A 293 11.36 -4.22 9.97
CA ALA A 293 10.08 -3.71 10.45
C ALA A 293 10.34 -2.66 11.54
N PRO A 294 10.80 -1.45 11.17
CA PRO A 294 11.42 -0.51 12.11
C PRO A 294 10.46 0.10 13.13
N LEU A 295 9.15 -0.09 12.91
CA LEU A 295 8.07 0.42 13.77
C LEU A 295 7.43 -0.70 14.61
N CYS A 296 7.94 -1.93 14.55
CA CYS A 296 7.35 -3.10 15.21
C CYS A 296 8.33 -3.76 16.19
N ALA A 297 7.76 -4.34 17.26
CA ALA A 297 8.47 -5.21 18.18
C ALA A 297 7.63 -6.44 18.51
N GLU A 298 8.14 -7.64 18.21
CA GLU A 298 7.46 -8.85 18.65
C GLU A 298 7.53 -9.01 20.19
N THR A 299 6.56 -9.69 20.77
CA THR A 299 6.40 -9.78 22.22
C THR A 299 7.59 -10.43 22.92
N LYS A 300 8.38 -11.24 22.22
CA LYS A 300 9.58 -11.92 22.75
C LYS A 300 10.83 -11.06 22.71
N SER A 301 10.82 -9.95 21.94
CA SER A 301 11.99 -9.07 21.84
C SER A 301 12.33 -8.42 23.17
N GLU A 302 13.60 -8.14 23.40
CA GLU A 302 14.06 -7.43 24.61
C GLU A 302 13.52 -6.00 24.66
N ILE A 303 13.37 -5.36 23.49
CA ILE A 303 12.78 -4.01 23.40
C ILE A 303 11.32 -4.04 23.89
N ALA A 304 10.49 -4.98 23.45
CA ALA A 304 9.08 -5.05 23.88
C ALA A 304 8.92 -5.36 25.37
N LYS A 305 9.84 -6.14 25.95
CA LYS A 305 9.83 -6.47 27.38
C LYS A 305 10.23 -5.28 28.25
N ASN A 306 11.29 -4.56 27.84
CA ASN A 306 11.95 -3.55 28.68
C ASN A 306 11.40 -2.13 28.45
N HIS A 307 10.73 -1.86 27.32
CA HIS A 307 10.30 -0.51 26.92
C HIS A 307 8.81 -0.45 26.56
N LYS A 308 7.93 -0.81 27.48
CA LYS A 308 6.47 -0.71 27.30
C LYS A 308 5.99 0.74 27.12
N ASP A 309 6.74 1.69 27.60
CA ASP A 309 6.53 3.13 27.44
C ASP A 309 6.78 3.62 26.00
N TRP A 310 7.45 2.82 25.17
CA TRP A 310 7.68 3.10 23.75
C TRP A 310 6.51 2.69 22.83
N LEU A 311 5.57 1.89 23.35
CA LEU A 311 4.54 1.25 22.56
C LEU A 311 3.31 2.16 22.38
N ILE A 312 2.69 2.09 21.20
CA ILE A 312 1.39 2.74 20.99
C ILE A 312 0.34 2.12 21.93
N LYS A 313 -0.63 2.93 22.32
CA LYS A 313 -1.64 2.55 23.31
C LYS A 313 -3.04 2.59 22.70
N ASP A 314 -3.91 1.76 23.22
CA ASP A 314 -5.34 1.81 22.94
C ASP A 314 -6.02 2.96 23.73
N LYS A 315 -7.34 3.08 23.60
CA LYS A 315 -8.14 4.09 24.30
C LYS A 315 -8.14 3.98 25.83
N ASN A 316 -7.70 2.84 26.38
CA ASN A 316 -7.62 2.60 27.83
C ASN A 316 -6.18 2.85 28.36
N GLY A 317 -5.25 3.23 27.48
CA GLY A 317 -3.85 3.46 27.83
C GLY A 317 -2.98 2.19 27.84
N GLU A 318 -3.50 1.05 27.39
CA GLU A 318 -2.78 -0.21 27.34
C GLU A 318 -2.05 -0.42 26.01
N PRO A 319 -0.84 -1.04 26.01
CA PRO A 319 -0.14 -1.39 24.78
C PRO A 319 -1.00 -2.27 23.87
N MET A 320 -1.09 -1.90 22.58
CA MET A 320 -1.93 -2.63 21.66
C MET A 320 -1.13 -3.53 20.70
N TYR A 321 -1.66 -4.73 20.46
CA TYR A 321 -1.17 -5.58 19.40
C TYR A 321 -1.61 -5.03 18.05
N VAL A 322 -0.71 -5.09 17.07
CA VAL A 322 -0.95 -4.57 15.72
C VAL A 322 -0.87 -5.64 14.63
N GLY A 323 -0.65 -6.88 15.02
CA GLY A 323 -0.62 -8.02 14.10
C GLY A 323 -0.33 -9.34 14.81
N CYS A 324 -0.57 -10.45 14.10
CA CYS A 324 -0.35 -11.82 14.60
C CYS A 324 0.96 -12.45 14.13
N GLY A 325 1.74 -11.75 13.30
CA GLY A 325 3.04 -12.22 12.85
C GLY A 325 4.00 -12.51 14.01
N TRP A 326 4.95 -13.41 13.80
CA TRP A 326 5.94 -13.86 14.79
C TRP A 326 5.27 -14.38 16.08
N SER A 327 5.66 -13.85 17.25
CA SER A 327 5.01 -14.15 18.56
C SER A 327 3.86 -13.18 18.89
N ARG A 328 3.20 -12.56 17.91
CA ARG A 328 2.44 -11.30 17.94
C ARG A 328 3.38 -10.10 18.14
N HIS A 329 2.95 -8.94 17.71
CA HIS A 329 3.80 -7.75 17.80
C HIS A 329 3.03 -6.49 18.18
N TYR A 330 3.75 -5.59 18.82
CA TYR A 330 3.38 -4.22 19.14
C TYR A 330 3.93 -3.26 18.07
N ALA A 331 3.46 -2.02 18.09
CA ALA A 331 4.07 -0.93 17.34
C ALA A 331 4.64 0.14 18.27
N TYR A 332 5.64 0.87 17.78
CA TYR A 332 6.25 1.99 18.50
C TYR A 332 5.49 3.29 18.31
N ASP A 333 5.43 4.14 19.35
CA ASP A 333 5.00 5.53 19.22
C ASP A 333 6.13 6.37 18.62
N ILE A 334 6.00 6.75 17.36
CA ILE A 334 7.00 7.55 16.64
C ILE A 334 7.26 8.93 17.28
N TYR A 335 6.36 9.45 18.12
CA TYR A 335 6.56 10.70 18.83
C TYR A 335 7.40 10.56 20.10
N ASN A 336 7.62 9.33 20.59
CA ASN A 336 8.56 9.07 21.67
C ASN A 336 10.01 9.33 21.20
N LYS A 337 10.74 10.19 21.93
CA LYS A 337 12.10 10.61 21.54
C LYS A 337 13.13 9.47 21.61
N ASP A 338 12.94 8.52 22.51
CA ASP A 338 13.84 7.38 22.64
C ASP A 338 13.59 6.35 21.52
N VAL A 339 12.33 6.16 21.10
CA VAL A 339 11.99 5.43 19.87
C VAL A 339 12.68 6.05 18.67
N GLN A 340 12.62 7.38 18.51
CA GLN A 340 13.29 8.06 17.41
C GLN A 340 14.80 7.84 17.43
N LYS A 341 15.45 7.90 18.60
CA LYS A 341 16.88 7.60 18.76
C LYS A 341 17.20 6.16 18.37
N TYR A 342 16.35 5.22 18.82
CA TYR A 342 16.52 3.80 18.52
C TYR A 342 16.41 3.51 17.02
N ILE A 343 15.39 4.01 16.35
CA ILE A 343 15.22 3.84 14.88
C ILE A 343 16.41 4.45 14.12
N LYS A 344 16.89 5.64 14.52
CA LYS A 344 18.11 6.22 13.93
C LYS A 344 19.33 5.32 14.10
N LYS A 345 19.47 4.69 15.28
CA LYS A 345 20.56 3.75 15.55
C LYS A 345 20.47 2.50 14.68
N ILE A 346 19.26 1.97 14.45
CA ILE A 346 19.02 0.85 13.51
C ILE A 346 19.47 1.24 12.10
N PHE A 347 19.02 2.38 11.57
CA PHE A 347 19.37 2.80 10.22
C PHE A 347 20.87 3.07 10.08
N LYS A 348 21.50 3.71 11.10
CA LYS A 348 22.96 3.88 11.09
C LYS A 348 23.67 2.53 11.07
N PHE A 349 23.25 1.59 11.91
CA PHE A 349 23.84 0.27 11.98
C PHE A 349 23.73 -0.48 10.64
N MET A 350 22.58 -0.43 9.95
CA MET A 350 22.41 -1.11 8.68
C MET A 350 23.16 -0.40 7.54
N VAL A 351 22.99 0.92 7.39
CA VAL A 351 23.50 1.63 6.22
C VAL A 351 24.97 2.03 6.39
N VAL A 352 25.34 2.58 7.54
CA VAL A 352 26.72 3.11 7.74
C VAL A 352 27.65 2.02 8.23
N ASP A 353 27.25 1.26 9.26
CA ASP A 353 28.16 0.31 9.91
C ASP A 353 28.23 -1.03 9.13
N ASN A 354 27.13 -1.44 8.46
CA ASN A 354 27.03 -2.68 7.67
C ASN A 354 26.89 -2.48 6.15
N ASN A 355 26.97 -1.24 5.64
CA ASN A 355 27.07 -0.89 4.23
C ASN A 355 25.91 -1.39 3.33
N PHE A 356 24.67 -1.33 3.81
CA PHE A 356 23.48 -1.63 2.99
C PHE A 356 22.99 -0.40 2.23
N ASP A 357 22.69 -0.55 0.94
CA ASP A 357 22.23 0.53 0.04
C ASP A 357 20.72 0.61 -0.07
N PHE A 358 20.01 -0.47 0.27
CA PHE A 358 18.59 -0.62 0.01
C PHE A 358 17.89 -1.21 1.25
N LEU A 359 16.86 -0.50 1.71
CA LEU A 359 16.09 -0.87 2.89
C LEU A 359 14.65 -1.23 2.50
N LYS A 360 14.26 -2.51 2.63
CA LYS A 360 12.84 -2.89 2.61
C LYS A 360 12.26 -2.66 4.00
N LEU A 361 11.37 -1.66 4.10
CA LEU A 361 10.73 -1.25 5.36
C LEU A 361 9.29 -1.73 5.38
N ASP A 362 8.99 -2.64 6.30
CA ASP A 362 7.73 -3.37 6.33
C ASP A 362 6.86 -3.01 7.54
N PHE A 363 5.57 -3.36 7.48
CA PHE A 363 4.56 -3.10 8.53
C PHE A 363 4.45 -1.63 8.94
N LEU A 364 4.68 -0.71 8.01
CA LEU A 364 4.72 0.73 8.28
C LEU A 364 3.37 1.30 8.73
N TYR A 365 2.23 0.69 8.30
CA TYR A 365 0.87 1.08 8.74
C TYR A 365 0.71 1.10 10.25
N SER A 366 1.49 0.31 10.98
CA SER A 366 1.36 0.12 12.42
C SER A 366 1.53 1.40 13.22
N ALA A 367 2.30 2.38 12.71
CA ALA A 367 2.54 3.67 13.39
C ALA A 367 1.27 4.47 13.70
N CYS A 368 0.21 4.34 12.88
CA CYS A 368 -0.99 5.17 13.01
C CYS A 368 -2.20 4.45 13.63
N LEU A 369 -2.01 3.27 14.22
CA LEU A 369 -3.10 2.50 14.84
C LEU A 369 -3.41 2.95 16.28
N GLY A 370 -2.47 3.57 16.98
CA GLY A 370 -2.66 4.04 18.35
C GLY A 370 -3.79 5.05 18.49
N TYR A 371 -4.46 5.04 19.64
CA TYR A 371 -5.50 6.02 19.93
C TYR A 371 -4.90 7.42 20.15
N ARG A 372 -5.35 8.40 19.39
CA ARG A 372 -4.93 9.81 19.48
C ARG A 372 -6.10 10.76 19.27
N THR A 373 -6.00 11.92 19.91
CA THR A 373 -6.99 13.02 19.74
C THR A 373 -6.33 14.30 19.24
N ASP A 374 -5.01 14.36 19.18
CA ASP A 374 -4.22 15.52 18.79
C ASP A 374 -3.83 15.49 17.29
N LYS A 375 -3.93 14.35 16.63
CA LYS A 375 -3.54 14.11 15.25
C LYS A 375 -4.41 13.07 14.57
N THR A 376 -4.59 13.24 13.27
CA THR A 376 -5.19 12.22 12.41
C THR A 376 -4.19 11.11 12.08
N ARG A 377 -4.67 9.95 11.59
CA ARG A 377 -3.82 8.86 11.07
C ARG A 377 -2.91 9.32 9.93
N ALA A 378 -3.42 10.15 9.03
CA ALA A 378 -2.66 10.69 7.91
C ALA A 378 -1.48 11.55 8.39
N GLN A 379 -1.69 12.43 9.38
CA GLN A 379 -0.64 13.26 9.96
C GLN A 379 0.44 12.41 10.65
N VAL A 380 0.04 11.37 11.38
CA VAL A 380 0.99 10.45 12.02
C VAL A 380 1.82 9.73 10.97
N MET A 381 1.20 9.20 9.93
CA MET A 381 1.91 8.47 8.88
C MET A 381 2.81 9.39 8.06
N ARG A 382 2.36 10.59 7.70
CA ARG A 382 3.20 11.56 6.98
C ARG A 382 4.45 11.93 7.78
N TYR A 383 4.29 12.26 9.05
CA TYR A 383 5.41 12.53 9.95
C TYR A 383 6.37 11.33 10.04
N THR A 384 5.82 10.12 10.17
CA THR A 384 6.60 8.88 10.24
C THR A 384 7.44 8.67 8.98
N MET A 385 6.84 8.83 7.81
CA MET A 385 7.56 8.62 6.54
C MET A 385 8.61 9.70 6.28
N GLU A 386 8.34 10.95 6.64
CA GLU A 386 9.33 12.05 6.58
C GLU A 386 10.50 11.81 7.55
N PHE A 387 10.20 11.34 8.77
CA PHE A 387 11.23 10.96 9.73
C PHE A 387 12.12 9.81 9.20
N ILE A 388 11.52 8.77 8.65
CA ILE A 388 12.23 7.64 8.04
C ILE A 388 13.14 8.16 6.92
N ARG A 389 12.59 8.87 5.93
CA ARG A 389 13.36 9.37 4.77
C ARG A 389 14.55 10.23 5.20
N LYS A 390 14.37 11.07 6.19
CA LYS A 390 15.44 11.94 6.71
C LYS A 390 16.60 11.18 7.35
N ASN A 391 16.34 9.97 7.89
CA ASN A 391 17.30 9.26 8.74
C ASN A 391 17.85 7.96 8.12
N THR A 392 17.58 7.66 6.84
CA THR A 392 18.08 6.46 6.14
C THR A 392 19.45 6.63 5.49
N TYR A 393 20.19 7.71 5.79
CA TYR A 393 21.55 7.97 5.31
C TYR A 393 21.71 7.85 3.78
N GLY A 394 20.65 8.16 3.02
CA GLY A 394 20.67 8.13 1.56
C GLY A 394 20.35 6.78 0.93
N ALA A 395 20.16 5.73 1.70
CA ALA A 395 19.75 4.43 1.18
C ALA A 395 18.41 4.51 0.44
N GLU A 396 18.25 3.68 -0.59
CA GLU A 396 16.98 3.51 -1.30
C GLU A 396 15.97 2.80 -0.38
N ILE A 397 14.71 3.23 -0.45
CA ILE A 397 13.64 2.70 0.40
C ILE A 397 12.60 1.97 -0.45
N LEU A 398 12.34 0.71 -0.13
CA LEU A 398 11.15 -0.03 -0.51
C LEU A 398 10.15 0.00 0.64
N GLY A 399 9.07 0.77 0.50
CA GLY A 399 7.97 0.78 1.48
C GLY A 399 7.05 -0.43 1.30
N CYS A 400 6.69 -1.09 2.41
CA CYS A 400 5.79 -2.22 2.43
C CYS A 400 4.81 -2.11 3.61
N GLY A 401 3.56 -2.60 3.45
CA GLY A 401 2.54 -2.44 4.46
C GLY A 401 2.33 -0.97 4.85
N VAL A 402 2.16 -0.08 3.89
CA VAL A 402 2.05 1.36 4.13
C VAL A 402 0.81 1.94 3.46
N PRO A 403 0.08 2.87 4.11
CA PRO A 403 -0.92 3.69 3.42
C PRO A 403 -0.25 4.40 2.24
N LEU A 404 -0.64 4.05 1.00
CA LEU A 404 0.15 4.35 -0.19
C LEU A 404 0.43 5.85 -0.38
N VAL A 405 -0.57 6.69 -0.14
CA VAL A 405 -0.41 8.15 -0.30
C VAL A 405 0.59 8.73 0.70
N SER A 406 0.71 8.16 1.90
CA SER A 406 1.69 8.61 2.91
C SER A 406 3.14 8.32 2.50
N ALA A 407 3.34 7.31 1.64
CA ALA A 407 4.65 6.95 1.08
C ALA A 407 5.01 7.79 -0.17
N ALA A 408 3.99 8.43 -0.81
CA ALA A 408 4.17 9.16 -2.06
C ALA A 408 5.24 10.26 -1.94
N GLY A 409 6.25 10.20 -2.82
CA GLY A 409 7.38 11.10 -2.86
C GLY A 409 8.41 10.93 -1.72
N LEU A 410 8.20 9.96 -0.81
CA LEU A 410 9.09 9.70 0.35
C LEU A 410 9.81 8.36 0.28
N VAL A 411 9.32 7.42 -0.52
CA VAL A 411 10.00 6.16 -0.81
C VAL A 411 10.39 6.09 -2.28
N ASP A 412 11.37 5.26 -2.60
CA ASP A 412 11.87 5.08 -3.96
C ASP A 412 11.05 4.01 -4.69
N TYR A 413 10.76 2.93 -3.99
CA TYR A 413 9.89 1.83 -4.42
C TYR A 413 8.81 1.59 -3.38
N CYS A 414 7.65 1.09 -3.81
CA CYS A 414 6.59 0.72 -2.87
C CYS A 414 5.87 -0.56 -3.32
N ARG A 415 5.68 -1.50 -2.40
CA ARG A 415 4.82 -2.65 -2.57
C ARG A 415 3.39 -2.17 -2.84
N ILE A 416 2.77 -2.70 -3.88
CA ILE A 416 1.42 -2.32 -4.32
C ILE A 416 0.40 -3.45 -4.24
N GLY A 417 0.78 -4.60 -3.78
CA GLY A 417 -0.06 -5.78 -3.58
C GLY A 417 0.28 -6.53 -2.30
N PRO A 418 -0.56 -7.47 -1.85
CA PRO A 418 -0.20 -8.39 -0.80
C PRO A 418 0.93 -9.32 -1.26
N ASP A 419 1.48 -10.08 -0.32
CA ASP A 419 2.50 -11.07 -0.63
C ASP A 419 2.01 -12.10 -1.65
N VAL A 420 2.89 -12.44 -2.59
CA VAL A 420 2.71 -13.58 -3.49
C VAL A 420 2.62 -14.86 -2.67
N SER A 421 1.65 -15.70 -3.01
CA SER A 421 1.51 -17.02 -2.41
C SER A 421 2.19 -18.08 -3.28
N LEU A 422 2.65 -19.17 -2.68
CA LEU A 422 3.05 -20.37 -3.41
C LEU A 422 1.88 -21.06 -4.13
N LYS A 423 0.64 -20.64 -3.81
CA LYS A 423 -0.60 -20.99 -4.48
C LYS A 423 -1.14 -19.81 -5.27
N PHE A 424 -2.03 -20.06 -6.22
CA PHE A 424 -2.66 -18.98 -6.97
C PHE A 424 -3.56 -18.08 -6.10
N ASP A 425 -4.28 -18.65 -5.14
CA ASP A 425 -5.07 -17.90 -4.15
C ASP A 425 -5.08 -18.63 -2.80
N ASP A 426 -5.51 -17.92 -1.76
CA ASP A 426 -5.52 -18.39 -0.38
C ASP A 426 -6.62 -19.43 -0.08
N HIS A 427 -6.70 -19.89 1.16
CA HIS A 427 -7.75 -20.77 1.66
C HIS A 427 -9.13 -20.13 1.61
N PHE A 428 -10.20 -20.96 1.56
CA PHE A 428 -11.56 -20.50 1.35
C PHE A 428 -12.01 -19.39 2.31
N PHE A 429 -11.77 -19.54 3.61
CA PHE A 429 -12.19 -18.54 4.61
C PHE A 429 -11.51 -17.17 4.41
N MET A 430 -10.23 -17.15 4.11
CA MET A 430 -9.49 -15.93 3.84
C MET A 430 -9.97 -15.26 2.55
N LYS A 431 -10.27 -16.05 1.51
CA LYS A 431 -10.86 -15.55 0.25
C LYS A 431 -12.17 -14.80 0.44
N ILE A 432 -13.00 -15.22 1.41
CA ILE A 432 -14.33 -14.63 1.62
C ILE A 432 -14.27 -13.32 2.38
N ALA A 433 -13.36 -13.20 3.35
CA ALA A 433 -13.43 -12.17 4.36
C ALA A 433 -12.26 -11.16 4.31
N HIS A 434 -11.03 -11.60 4.07
CA HIS A 434 -9.84 -10.78 4.28
C HIS A 434 -9.34 -10.14 2.98
N ARG A 435 -9.23 -8.80 2.95
CA ARG A 435 -8.74 -8.03 1.79
C ARG A 435 -7.22 -7.95 1.73
N GLU A 436 -6.56 -8.05 2.87
CA GLU A 436 -5.09 -7.97 3.04
C GLU A 436 -4.45 -9.36 3.15
N ARG A 437 -5.11 -10.41 2.65
CA ARG A 437 -4.60 -11.78 2.68
C ARG A 437 -3.45 -12.00 1.68
N ILE A 438 -2.58 -12.95 1.96
CA ILE A 438 -1.56 -13.43 1.02
C ILE A 438 -2.25 -14.10 -0.18
N SER A 439 -1.98 -13.63 -1.41
CA SER A 439 -2.66 -14.14 -2.61
C SER A 439 -2.01 -13.65 -3.90
N THR A 440 -1.47 -14.57 -4.70
CA THR A 440 -0.93 -14.27 -6.04
C THR A 440 -1.97 -13.66 -6.96
N LYS A 441 -3.21 -14.18 -6.93
CA LYS A 441 -4.33 -13.62 -7.69
C LYS A 441 -4.56 -12.15 -7.36
N GLN A 442 -4.55 -11.80 -6.08
CA GLN A 442 -4.77 -10.43 -5.63
C GLN A 442 -3.60 -9.53 -6.00
N THR A 443 -2.36 -10.01 -5.85
CA THR A 443 -1.15 -9.29 -6.26
C THR A 443 -1.19 -8.92 -7.73
N ILE A 444 -1.54 -9.86 -8.62
CA ILE A 444 -1.71 -9.59 -10.06
C ILE A 444 -2.80 -8.53 -10.31
N LEU A 445 -3.95 -8.63 -9.64
CA LEU A 445 -5.04 -7.66 -9.81
C LEU A 445 -4.65 -6.26 -9.32
N ASN A 446 -3.96 -6.16 -8.19
CA ASN A 446 -3.43 -4.90 -7.69
C ASN A 446 -2.39 -4.30 -8.66
N THR A 447 -1.51 -5.13 -9.21
CA THR A 447 -0.46 -4.71 -10.16
C THR A 447 -1.09 -4.06 -11.41
N ILE A 448 -2.08 -4.70 -12.02
CA ILE A 448 -2.80 -4.14 -13.17
C ILE A 448 -3.54 -2.85 -12.78
N SER A 449 -4.22 -2.87 -11.63
CA SER A 449 -5.16 -1.81 -11.23
C SER A 449 -4.46 -0.56 -10.68
N ARG A 450 -3.32 -0.72 -9.99
CA ARG A 450 -2.51 0.38 -9.43
C ARG A 450 -1.44 0.92 -10.41
N ARG A 451 -1.52 0.59 -11.70
CA ARG A 451 -0.57 1.05 -12.72
C ARG A 451 -0.42 2.59 -12.80
N HIS A 452 -1.46 3.34 -12.45
CA HIS A 452 -1.48 4.80 -12.59
C HIS A 452 -0.57 5.53 -11.60
N ILE A 453 -0.18 4.87 -10.49
CA ILE A 453 0.72 5.45 -9.49
C ILE A 453 2.19 5.10 -9.74
N ASP A 454 2.49 4.15 -10.65
CA ASP A 454 3.86 3.84 -11.06
C ASP A 454 4.52 5.06 -11.72
N LYS A 455 5.77 5.33 -11.35
CA LYS A 455 6.54 6.48 -11.84
C LYS A 455 5.91 7.85 -11.58
N TYR A 456 4.96 7.87 -10.64
CA TYR A 456 4.30 9.10 -10.21
C TYR A 456 4.45 9.30 -8.69
N TRP A 457 3.99 8.37 -7.88
CA TRP A 457 4.20 8.43 -6.42
C TRP A 457 5.54 7.84 -6.01
N PHE A 458 5.92 6.75 -6.63
CA PHE A 458 7.12 5.92 -6.45
C PHE A 458 7.23 4.93 -7.62
N LEU A 459 8.24 4.05 -7.61
CA LEU A 459 8.31 2.91 -8.51
C LEU A 459 7.55 1.72 -7.90
N ASN A 460 6.60 1.15 -8.66
CA ASN A 460 5.75 0.06 -8.19
C ASN A 460 6.55 -1.24 -8.00
N ASP A 461 6.45 -1.81 -6.79
CA ASP A 461 6.86 -3.18 -6.48
C ASP A 461 5.65 -4.11 -6.54
N PRO A 462 5.50 -4.94 -7.58
CA PRO A 462 4.44 -5.94 -7.68
C PRO A 462 4.74 -7.23 -6.89
N ASP A 463 5.78 -7.25 -6.06
CA ASP A 463 6.34 -8.41 -5.41
C ASP A 463 7.11 -9.36 -6.37
N VAL A 464 7.50 -10.53 -5.89
CA VAL A 464 8.31 -11.48 -6.64
C VAL A 464 7.53 -12.21 -7.73
N TYR A 465 8.24 -12.62 -8.77
CA TYR A 465 7.79 -13.72 -9.64
C TYR A 465 8.59 -14.99 -9.33
N LEU A 466 7.97 -16.14 -9.54
CA LEU A 466 8.51 -17.46 -9.19
C LEU A 466 8.34 -18.42 -10.37
N LEU A 467 9.43 -19.01 -10.84
CA LEU A 467 9.46 -19.97 -11.94
C LEU A 467 9.79 -21.39 -11.49
N ARG A 468 10.34 -21.56 -10.28
CA ARG A 468 10.68 -22.87 -9.72
C ARG A 468 9.48 -23.81 -9.67
N ASP A 469 9.76 -25.11 -9.65
CA ASP A 469 8.73 -26.15 -9.52
C ASP A 469 8.66 -26.71 -8.09
N GLU A 470 9.74 -26.66 -7.33
CA GLU A 470 9.82 -27.11 -5.94
C GLU A 470 9.02 -26.20 -5.01
N ASN A 471 8.27 -26.81 -4.09
CA ASN A 471 7.42 -26.12 -3.12
C ASN A 471 6.46 -25.11 -3.77
N MET A 472 5.94 -25.42 -4.97
CA MET A 472 5.11 -24.53 -5.76
C MET A 472 3.80 -25.23 -6.16
N HIS A 473 2.67 -24.57 -5.91
CA HIS A 473 1.34 -25.07 -6.26
C HIS A 473 0.68 -24.31 -7.42
N MET A 474 1.36 -23.27 -7.94
CA MET A 474 0.94 -22.62 -9.16
C MET A 474 1.34 -23.45 -10.39
N ASN A 475 0.44 -23.55 -11.35
CA ASN A 475 0.76 -24.18 -12.63
C ASN A 475 1.65 -23.27 -13.51
N LYS A 476 2.22 -23.83 -14.58
CA LYS A 476 3.13 -23.11 -15.49
C LYS A 476 2.52 -21.83 -16.08
N LYS A 477 1.22 -21.84 -16.43
CA LYS A 477 0.53 -20.67 -17.00
C LYS A 477 0.36 -19.56 -15.96
N GLN A 478 0.07 -19.91 -14.71
CA GLN A 478 -0.05 -18.94 -13.61
C GLN A 478 1.30 -18.29 -13.27
N LYS A 479 2.39 -19.08 -13.21
CA LYS A 479 3.75 -18.58 -13.03
C LYS A 479 4.16 -17.63 -14.16
N PHE A 480 3.86 -18.01 -15.40
CA PHE A 480 4.07 -17.17 -16.59
C PHE A 480 3.30 -15.85 -16.51
N SER A 481 2.01 -15.90 -16.12
CA SER A 481 1.17 -14.71 -15.97
C SER A 481 1.73 -13.74 -14.94
N LEU A 482 2.15 -14.25 -13.78
CA LEU A 482 2.73 -13.45 -12.71
C LEU A 482 3.98 -12.71 -13.18
N GLY A 483 4.95 -13.44 -13.76
CA GLY A 483 6.19 -12.83 -14.23
C GLY A 483 5.97 -11.80 -15.34
N LEU A 484 5.12 -12.11 -16.32
CA LEU A 484 4.83 -11.22 -17.43
C LEU A 484 4.13 -9.93 -16.99
N ILE A 485 3.09 -10.05 -16.14
CA ILE A 485 2.33 -8.89 -15.63
C ILE A 485 3.22 -8.01 -14.75
N ASN A 486 4.08 -8.62 -13.89
CA ASN A 486 5.02 -7.87 -13.07
C ASN A 486 5.98 -7.03 -13.94
N HIS A 487 6.46 -7.57 -15.07
CA HIS A 487 7.38 -6.85 -15.96
C HIS A 487 6.70 -5.79 -16.85
N ILE A 488 5.42 -5.94 -17.16
CA ILE A 488 4.67 -4.95 -17.96
C ILE A 488 4.23 -3.76 -17.10
N PHE A 489 3.76 -4.00 -15.85
CA PHE A 489 3.09 -2.99 -15.03
C PHE A 489 3.88 -2.58 -13.77
N GLY A 490 4.94 -3.28 -13.43
CA GLY A 490 5.82 -2.95 -12.30
C GLY A 490 7.10 -2.25 -12.73
N SER A 491 7.88 -1.84 -11.73
CA SER A 491 9.18 -1.17 -11.90
C SER A 491 10.28 -1.77 -11.00
N LEU A 492 9.95 -2.63 -10.06
CA LEU A 492 10.88 -3.46 -9.29
C LEU A 492 10.60 -4.93 -9.63
N TYR A 493 11.62 -5.65 -10.13
CA TYR A 493 11.46 -7.00 -10.71
C TYR A 493 12.23 -8.01 -9.87
N LEU A 494 11.61 -8.47 -8.78
CA LEU A 494 12.23 -9.41 -7.86
C LEU A 494 11.88 -10.86 -8.16
N THR A 495 12.84 -11.77 -7.96
CA THR A 495 12.61 -13.21 -7.84
C THR A 495 13.11 -13.71 -6.49
N SER A 496 12.59 -14.84 -6.02
CA SER A 496 13.11 -15.57 -4.86
C SER A 496 13.58 -16.96 -5.23
N ASP A 497 13.72 -17.26 -6.52
CA ASP A 497 14.14 -18.58 -6.97
C ASP A 497 15.66 -18.75 -6.89
N ASN A 498 16.12 -19.94 -6.55
CA ASN A 498 17.50 -20.32 -6.78
C ASN A 498 17.71 -20.58 -8.29
N ILE A 499 18.25 -19.56 -8.97
CA ILE A 499 18.40 -19.54 -10.43
C ILE A 499 19.36 -20.66 -10.91
N ALA A 500 20.24 -21.19 -10.04
CA ALA A 500 21.12 -22.31 -10.37
C ALA A 500 20.34 -23.58 -10.81
N TYR A 501 19.07 -23.70 -10.40
CA TYR A 501 18.21 -24.84 -10.75
C TYR A 501 17.28 -24.57 -11.92
N TYR A 502 17.47 -23.47 -12.65
CA TYR A 502 16.69 -23.19 -13.84
C TYR A 502 17.15 -24.09 -15.02
N ASP A 503 16.19 -24.70 -15.69
CA ASP A 503 16.37 -25.31 -17.01
C ASP A 503 16.31 -24.25 -18.12
N ASP A 504 16.66 -24.63 -19.34
CA ASP A 504 16.66 -23.73 -20.52
C ASP A 504 15.31 -23.03 -20.70
N LYS A 505 14.19 -23.72 -20.46
CA LYS A 505 12.84 -23.15 -20.60
C LYS A 505 12.57 -22.05 -19.58
N LYS A 506 13.04 -22.20 -18.34
CA LYS A 506 12.91 -21.15 -17.31
C LYS A 506 13.81 -19.96 -17.64
N PHE A 507 15.01 -20.20 -18.16
CA PHE A 507 15.88 -19.12 -18.64
C PHE A 507 15.26 -18.37 -19.82
N GLU A 508 14.73 -19.05 -20.83
CA GLU A 508 14.02 -18.43 -21.96
C GLU A 508 12.82 -17.59 -21.49
N MET A 509 12.05 -18.12 -20.53
CA MET A 509 10.91 -17.41 -19.94
C MET A 509 11.34 -16.16 -19.19
N ASN A 510 12.40 -16.23 -18.42
CA ASN A 510 12.98 -15.09 -17.69
C ASN A 510 13.47 -14.01 -18.66
N GLU A 511 14.17 -14.39 -19.74
CA GLU A 511 14.59 -13.45 -20.78
C GLU A 511 13.42 -12.82 -21.54
N LEU A 512 12.33 -13.58 -21.76
CA LEU A 512 11.12 -13.03 -22.32
C LEU A 512 10.52 -11.95 -21.41
N PHE A 513 10.45 -12.18 -20.11
CA PHE A 513 9.94 -11.18 -19.15
C PHE A 513 10.79 -9.90 -19.19
N LYS A 514 12.11 -10.02 -19.18
CA LYS A 514 13.04 -8.89 -19.26
C LYS A 514 12.82 -8.02 -20.51
N LYS A 515 12.42 -8.61 -21.66
CA LYS A 515 12.07 -7.84 -22.86
C LYS A 515 10.88 -6.91 -22.63
N PHE A 516 9.90 -7.34 -21.82
CA PHE A 516 8.69 -6.55 -21.56
C PHE A 516 8.86 -5.41 -20.54
N LYS A 517 9.99 -5.32 -19.82
CA LYS A 517 10.28 -4.17 -18.92
C LYS A 517 10.11 -2.79 -19.56
N ASN A 518 10.34 -2.70 -20.85
CA ASN A 518 10.26 -1.44 -21.60
C ASN A 518 9.03 -1.36 -22.50
N ALA A 519 8.07 -2.26 -22.35
CA ALA A 519 6.84 -2.25 -23.13
C ALA A 519 5.94 -1.10 -22.69
N LYS A 520 5.39 -0.37 -23.66
CA LYS A 520 4.38 0.66 -23.41
C LYS A 520 3.00 0.01 -23.48
N TYR A 521 2.34 -0.13 -22.35
CA TYR A 521 0.98 -0.67 -22.31
C TYR A 521 -0.07 0.41 -22.64
N SER A 522 -1.24 -0.05 -23.13
CA SER A 522 -2.40 0.78 -23.45
C SER A 522 -3.69 -0.06 -23.45
N ASN A 523 -4.83 0.60 -23.55
CA ASN A 523 -6.14 -0.03 -23.65
C ASN A 523 -6.46 -1.04 -22.54
N VAL A 524 -5.97 -0.78 -21.32
CA VAL A 524 -6.21 -1.66 -20.16
C VAL A 524 -7.68 -1.58 -19.78
N ARG A 525 -8.38 -2.72 -19.83
CA ARG A 525 -9.80 -2.77 -19.53
C ARG A 525 -10.23 -4.12 -18.98
N ARG A 526 -11.20 -4.10 -18.09
CA ARG A 526 -11.87 -5.30 -17.60
C ARG A 526 -13.11 -5.59 -18.42
N GLU A 527 -13.27 -6.84 -18.85
CA GLU A 527 -14.48 -7.36 -19.50
C GLU A 527 -14.88 -8.67 -18.80
N GLY A 528 -15.93 -8.62 -18.01
CA GLY A 528 -16.36 -9.75 -17.18
C GLY A 528 -15.26 -10.21 -16.19
N ASN A 529 -14.80 -11.46 -16.38
CA ASN A 529 -13.71 -12.07 -15.60
C ASN A 529 -12.34 -11.99 -16.27
N LYS A 530 -12.15 -11.07 -17.22
CA LYS A 530 -10.89 -10.91 -17.96
C LYS A 530 -10.39 -9.47 -17.87
N TYR A 531 -9.05 -9.31 -17.86
CA TYR A 531 -8.40 -8.06 -18.23
C TYR A 531 -7.81 -8.19 -19.61
N LEU A 532 -8.07 -7.19 -20.45
CA LEU A 532 -7.51 -7.05 -21.79
C LEU A 532 -6.62 -5.82 -21.80
N PHE A 533 -5.49 -5.91 -22.47
CA PHE A 533 -4.58 -4.79 -22.67
C PHE A 533 -3.68 -5.02 -23.86
N ASP A 534 -3.18 -3.94 -24.43
CA ASP A 534 -2.17 -3.96 -25.47
C ASP A 534 -0.81 -3.57 -24.89
N ALA A 535 0.28 -4.10 -25.46
CA ALA A 535 1.62 -3.64 -25.17
C ALA A 535 2.42 -3.50 -26.47
N LYS A 536 3.20 -2.41 -26.54
CA LYS A 536 4.11 -2.13 -27.64
C LYS A 536 5.55 -2.29 -27.17
N LEU A 537 6.28 -3.19 -27.80
CA LEU A 537 7.68 -3.43 -27.56
C LEU A 537 8.47 -3.12 -28.84
N LYS A 538 9.21 -2.01 -28.87
CA LYS A 538 9.89 -1.49 -30.07
C LYS A 538 8.87 -1.28 -31.21
N LYS A 539 8.97 -2.08 -32.30
CA LYS A 539 8.06 -2.04 -33.45
C LYS A 539 6.95 -3.08 -33.39
N GLU A 540 6.96 -3.97 -32.40
CA GLU A 540 6.00 -5.07 -32.26
C GLU A 540 4.86 -4.69 -31.33
N ASN A 541 3.63 -5.04 -31.73
CA ASN A 541 2.44 -4.83 -30.92
C ASN A 541 1.88 -6.19 -30.46
N PHE A 542 1.45 -6.24 -29.23
CA PHE A 542 0.88 -7.44 -28.60
C PHE A 542 -0.47 -7.11 -28.00
N SER A 543 -1.42 -8.01 -28.08
CA SER A 543 -2.69 -7.95 -27.35
C SER A 543 -2.76 -9.11 -26.38
N PHE A 544 -3.05 -8.78 -25.11
CA PHE A 544 -3.09 -9.71 -23.99
C PHE A 544 -4.51 -9.90 -23.47
N THR A 545 -4.78 -11.11 -23.06
CA THR A 545 -6.01 -11.48 -22.31
C THR A 545 -5.63 -12.26 -21.07
N TYR A 546 -5.85 -11.68 -19.89
CA TYR A 546 -5.65 -12.30 -18.59
C TYR A 546 -6.99 -12.75 -17.99
N ASN A 547 -7.14 -14.03 -17.68
CA ASN A 547 -8.33 -14.56 -17.03
C ASN A 547 -8.19 -14.53 -15.50
N ILE A 548 -9.07 -13.79 -14.84
CA ILE A 548 -9.04 -13.54 -13.39
C ILE A 548 -9.28 -14.84 -12.58
N ASP A 549 -10.09 -15.77 -13.08
CA ASP A 549 -10.51 -16.94 -12.31
C ASP A 549 -9.44 -18.01 -12.24
N ASN A 550 -8.80 -18.31 -13.37
CA ASN A 550 -7.79 -19.36 -13.46
C ASN A 550 -6.35 -18.86 -13.48
N GLY A 551 -6.15 -17.53 -13.58
CA GLY A 551 -4.84 -16.91 -13.55
C GLY A 551 -4.00 -17.07 -14.83
N ASN A 552 -4.61 -17.45 -15.94
CA ASN A 552 -3.91 -17.67 -17.21
C ASN A 552 -3.91 -16.40 -18.06
N ILE A 553 -2.78 -16.11 -18.67
CA ILE A 553 -2.65 -15.08 -19.70
C ILE A 553 -2.41 -15.73 -21.08
N SER A 554 -3.01 -15.15 -22.10
CA SER A 554 -2.70 -15.42 -23.50
C SER A 554 -2.39 -14.12 -24.22
N PHE A 555 -1.60 -14.18 -25.28
CA PHE A 555 -1.29 -13.02 -26.09
C PHE A 555 -1.16 -13.38 -27.56
N VAL A 556 -1.40 -12.38 -28.41
CA VAL A 556 -1.24 -12.46 -29.87
C VAL A 556 -0.34 -11.30 -30.27
N LYS A 557 0.64 -11.58 -31.11
CA LYS A 557 1.45 -10.56 -31.80
C LYS A 557 0.62 -10.06 -32.99
N LYS A 558 0.43 -8.74 -33.08
CA LYS A 558 -0.27 -8.05 -34.18
C LYS A 558 0.68 -7.66 -35.29
#